data_e62050303d34d46618fb231030bbccbc
#
_entry.id   e62050303d34d46618fb231030bbccbc
#
_cell.length_a   1.000
_cell.length_b   1.000
_cell.length_c   1.000
_cell.angle_alpha   90.00
_cell.angle_beta   90.00
_cell.angle_gamma   90.00
#
_symmetry.space_group_name_H-M   'P 1'
#
loop_
_entity.id
_entity.type
_entity.pdbx_description
1 polymer ?
#
loop_
_entity_poly.entity_id
_entity_poly.type
_entity_poly.pdbx_seq_one_letter_code
_entity_poly.pdbx_strand_id
1 'polypeptide(L)'
;MGITSFYFLLFFVITVAVYYTVPLLFKGKGQWVVLLLASIAYYLLSGNGVLILYPLFASFTTWGLLKILKRISDEQKNVTDAANTGDATASNKQIDVTVKRRMVLGLELACLLGILIFLKYTKLIHGGSIATPLGLSFYTFILLGYFIEVYNGLAEGGESFLKTALIGMYFPVMISGPIFQIRETGKQFFERHKLDYKNITFGAQRMLWGFFKELVISERLAVVVNTIYNNDTEYPGAYIMLGTVGFALQLYTNFSGCMDIVIGASECFGIILPENFTTPFFAKNISEYWRRWHITLGVWMRENVFYPLLRSKMIMNLGKFLKGKLGKKKGKQYTTYVAMFILWFSVGLWHGGEMKYVIGSGLLHWAYIVIGEITLPFFTWLFGEKMKINMKGRFADCVRVIRTFILVCIGDLFFRADNVPHALRMLKESVSTFNPQIFVDGSLLNLGIDIVDWGIVVVSLIILACVSVMQYRMENGINDYRNVREFIADRPVVLRWCIYIAFLFFVILIAEYGPGYSAAEFIYKDF
;
A
#
# COMPACT_ATOMS: atom_id res chain seq x y z
N MET A 1 -18.31 4.80 9.32
CA MET A 1 -17.65 4.09 10.46
C MET A 1 -16.17 3.95 10.12
N GLY A 2 -15.29 4.69 10.81
CA GLY A 2 -13.84 4.65 10.60
C GLY A 2 -13.23 3.39 11.25
N ILE A 3 -12.10 2.91 10.69
CA ILE A 3 -11.39 1.69 11.16
C ILE A 3 -10.81 1.85 12.57
N THR A 4 -10.55 3.08 13.01
CA THR A 4 -10.05 3.42 14.35
C THR A 4 -11.16 3.72 15.37
N SER A 5 -12.42 3.68 14.94
CA SER A 5 -13.55 4.00 15.80
C SER A 5 -13.93 2.85 16.75
N PHE A 6 -14.46 3.19 17.92
CA PHE A 6 -15.06 2.20 18.83
C PHE A 6 -16.17 1.37 18.16
N TYR A 7 -16.96 1.97 17.30
CA TYR A 7 -18.00 1.27 16.54
C TYR A 7 -17.42 0.21 15.61
N PHE A 8 -16.24 0.43 15.01
CA PHE A 8 -15.54 -0.58 14.25
C PHE A 8 -15.10 -1.77 15.12
N LEU A 9 -14.54 -1.51 16.30
CA LEU A 9 -14.14 -2.57 17.23
C LEU A 9 -15.34 -3.42 17.66
N LEU A 10 -16.46 -2.78 18.00
CA LEU A 10 -17.69 -3.48 18.37
C LEU A 10 -18.22 -4.33 17.20
N PHE A 11 -18.31 -3.74 16.02
CA PHE A 11 -18.70 -4.43 14.79
C PHE A 11 -17.78 -5.63 14.49
N PHE A 12 -16.47 -5.43 14.63
CA PHE A 12 -15.47 -6.48 14.41
C PHE A 12 -15.64 -7.65 15.39
N VAL A 13 -15.76 -7.38 16.70
CA VAL A 13 -15.95 -8.42 17.72
C VAL A 13 -17.23 -9.21 17.48
N ILE A 14 -18.35 -8.55 17.18
CA ILE A 14 -19.60 -9.21 16.83
C ILE A 14 -19.42 -10.08 15.57
N THR A 15 -18.75 -9.55 14.55
CA THR A 15 -18.49 -10.30 13.29
C THR A 15 -17.63 -11.54 13.55
N VAL A 16 -16.58 -11.45 14.36
CA VAL A 16 -15.74 -12.60 14.76
C VAL A 16 -16.58 -13.65 15.49
N ALA A 17 -17.41 -13.25 16.46
CA ALA A 17 -18.29 -14.15 17.19
C ALA A 17 -19.26 -14.89 16.24
N VAL A 18 -19.93 -14.16 15.34
CA VAL A 18 -20.85 -14.75 14.36
C VAL A 18 -20.11 -15.67 13.37
N TYR A 19 -18.93 -15.27 12.92
CA TYR A 19 -18.10 -16.02 11.96
C TYR A 19 -17.75 -17.42 12.47
N TYR A 20 -17.42 -17.58 13.74
CA TYR A 20 -17.08 -18.88 14.32
C TYR A 20 -18.27 -19.67 14.86
N THR A 21 -19.43 -19.02 15.14
CA THR A 21 -20.65 -19.71 15.59
C THR A 21 -21.51 -20.23 14.45
N VAL A 22 -21.58 -19.54 13.31
CA VAL A 22 -22.39 -19.95 12.15
C VAL A 22 -22.08 -21.37 11.65
N PRO A 23 -20.80 -21.82 11.56
CA PRO A 23 -20.50 -23.19 11.15
C PRO A 23 -21.07 -24.26 12.06
N LEU A 24 -21.29 -23.94 13.35
CA LEU A 24 -21.91 -24.90 14.30
C LEU A 24 -23.36 -25.17 13.90
N LEU A 25 -24.07 -24.17 13.36
CA LEU A 25 -25.47 -24.31 12.92
C LEU A 25 -25.61 -24.95 11.54
N PHE A 26 -24.65 -24.70 10.62
CA PHE A 26 -24.70 -25.08 9.20
C PHE A 26 -23.67 -26.16 8.80
N LYS A 27 -23.36 -27.11 9.69
CA LYS A 27 -22.45 -28.23 9.42
C LYS A 27 -21.08 -27.82 8.84
N GLY A 28 -20.55 -26.71 9.31
CA GLY A 28 -19.22 -26.21 8.93
C GLY A 28 -19.16 -25.39 7.65
N LYS A 29 -20.31 -25.04 7.07
CA LYS A 29 -20.40 -24.18 5.87
C LYS A 29 -20.90 -22.79 6.22
N GLY A 30 -20.61 -21.81 5.37
CA GLY A 30 -21.25 -20.48 5.44
C GLY A 30 -20.39 -19.36 6.02
N GLN A 31 -19.16 -19.59 6.48
CA GLN A 31 -18.29 -18.54 7.00
C GLN A 31 -18.08 -17.39 6.02
N TRP A 32 -17.84 -17.69 4.75
CA TRP A 32 -17.66 -16.67 3.72
C TRP A 32 -18.93 -15.81 3.51
N VAL A 33 -20.12 -16.36 3.77
CA VAL A 33 -21.38 -15.61 3.69
C VAL A 33 -21.45 -14.59 4.83
N VAL A 34 -20.98 -14.97 6.03
CA VAL A 34 -20.89 -14.02 7.17
C VAL A 34 -19.98 -12.85 6.80
N LEU A 35 -18.80 -13.13 6.19
CA LEU A 35 -17.89 -12.07 5.74
C LEU A 35 -18.52 -11.18 4.66
N LEU A 36 -19.27 -11.75 3.72
CA LEU A 36 -19.97 -10.97 2.70
C LEU A 36 -21.04 -10.07 3.31
N LEU A 37 -21.88 -10.61 4.19
CA LEU A 37 -22.92 -9.84 4.87
C LEU A 37 -22.32 -8.75 5.76
N ALA A 38 -21.25 -9.06 6.50
CA ALA A 38 -20.50 -8.09 7.27
C ALA A 38 -19.90 -7.00 6.37
N SER A 39 -19.38 -7.35 5.19
CA SER A 39 -18.83 -6.36 4.24
C SER A 39 -19.91 -5.41 3.71
N ILE A 40 -21.08 -5.93 3.37
CA ILE A 40 -22.24 -5.12 2.97
C ILE A 40 -22.68 -4.21 4.13
N ALA A 41 -22.85 -4.78 5.33
CA ALA A 41 -23.23 -4.03 6.52
C ALA A 41 -22.22 -2.92 6.85
N TYR A 42 -20.93 -3.22 6.81
CA TYR A 42 -19.86 -2.24 7.03
C TYR A 42 -19.93 -1.08 6.03
N TYR A 43 -20.14 -1.37 4.74
CA TYR A 43 -20.28 -0.35 3.71
C TYR A 43 -21.47 0.58 3.99
N LEU A 44 -22.63 0.01 4.30
CA LEU A 44 -23.84 0.77 4.61
C LEU A 44 -23.68 1.63 5.87
N LEU A 45 -23.07 1.10 6.92
CA LEU A 45 -22.79 1.80 8.17
C LEU A 45 -21.70 2.89 8.05
N SER A 46 -20.91 2.87 6.98
CA SER A 46 -19.89 3.90 6.70
C SER A 46 -20.48 5.16 6.02
N GLY A 47 -21.80 5.28 5.89
CA GLY A 47 -22.50 6.48 5.43
C GLY A 47 -22.63 6.65 3.90
N ASN A 48 -22.20 5.66 3.12
CA ASN A 48 -22.17 5.71 1.65
C ASN A 48 -23.24 4.82 0.97
N GLY A 49 -24.43 4.70 1.55
CA GLY A 49 -25.46 3.71 1.19
C GLY A 49 -25.64 3.45 -0.31
N VAL A 50 -25.99 4.47 -1.10
CA VAL A 50 -26.23 4.31 -2.56
C VAL A 50 -24.95 3.99 -3.33
N LEU A 51 -23.79 4.45 -2.87
CA LEU A 51 -22.50 4.24 -3.54
C LEU A 51 -22.03 2.78 -3.50
N ILE A 52 -22.68 1.90 -2.72
CA ILE A 52 -22.45 0.45 -2.74
C ILE A 52 -22.70 -0.16 -4.13
N LEU A 53 -23.52 0.50 -4.95
CA LEU A 53 -23.78 0.05 -6.31
C LEU A 53 -22.51 0.01 -7.17
N TYR A 54 -21.49 0.85 -6.90
CA TYR A 54 -20.24 0.84 -7.64
C TYR A 54 -19.41 -0.44 -7.42
N PRO A 55 -19.03 -0.85 -6.18
CA PRO A 55 -18.31 -2.10 -5.99
C PRO A 55 -19.15 -3.33 -6.34
N LEU A 56 -20.47 -3.29 -6.21
CA LEU A 56 -21.34 -4.37 -6.68
C LEU A 56 -21.33 -4.46 -8.21
N PHE A 57 -21.42 -3.33 -8.92
CA PHE A 57 -21.31 -3.28 -10.38
C PHE A 57 -19.93 -3.77 -10.84
N ALA A 58 -18.85 -3.30 -10.23
CA ALA A 58 -17.49 -3.77 -10.52
C ALA A 58 -17.36 -5.30 -10.34
N SER A 59 -17.91 -5.83 -9.23
CA SER A 59 -17.92 -7.27 -8.98
C SER A 59 -18.77 -8.05 -9.98
N PHE A 60 -19.89 -7.46 -10.42
CA PHE A 60 -20.79 -8.08 -11.40
C PHE A 60 -20.15 -8.13 -12.80
N THR A 61 -19.51 -7.05 -13.23
CA THR A 61 -18.81 -7.00 -14.53
C THR A 61 -17.65 -7.99 -14.53
N THR A 62 -16.83 -7.99 -13.48
CA THR A 62 -15.70 -8.95 -13.34
C THR A 62 -16.20 -10.38 -13.38
N TRP A 63 -17.23 -10.75 -12.60
CA TRP A 63 -17.81 -12.09 -12.61
C TRP A 63 -18.36 -12.50 -13.98
N GLY A 64 -19.13 -11.59 -14.62
CA GLY A 64 -19.73 -11.85 -15.93
C GLY A 64 -18.67 -12.08 -17.02
N LEU A 65 -17.66 -11.21 -17.05
CA LEU A 65 -16.58 -11.30 -18.01
C LEU A 65 -15.63 -12.50 -17.73
N LEU A 66 -15.44 -12.89 -16.47
CA LEU A 66 -14.73 -14.13 -16.12
C LEU A 66 -15.46 -15.37 -16.64
N LYS A 67 -16.80 -15.41 -16.59
CA LYS A 67 -17.57 -16.50 -17.21
C LYS A 67 -17.40 -16.55 -18.74
N ILE A 68 -17.41 -15.40 -19.38
CA ILE A 68 -17.17 -15.32 -20.84
C ILE A 68 -15.73 -15.78 -21.14
N LEU A 69 -14.75 -15.29 -20.39
CA LEU A 69 -13.35 -15.67 -20.53
C LEU A 69 -13.14 -17.18 -20.36
N LYS A 70 -13.81 -17.82 -19.40
CA LYS A 70 -13.76 -19.27 -19.19
C LYS A 70 -14.26 -20.02 -20.42
N ARG A 71 -15.42 -19.64 -20.97
CA ARG A 71 -15.97 -20.27 -22.20
C ARG A 71 -15.00 -20.13 -23.39
N ILE A 72 -14.41 -18.96 -23.57
CA ILE A 72 -13.41 -18.73 -24.63
C ILE A 72 -12.14 -19.55 -24.39
N SER A 73 -11.73 -19.72 -23.12
CA SER A 73 -10.56 -20.53 -22.78
C SER A 73 -10.78 -22.02 -23.03
N ASP A 74 -12.01 -22.51 -22.79
CA ASP A 74 -12.40 -23.89 -23.13
C ASP A 74 -12.45 -24.09 -24.65
N GLU A 75 -12.98 -23.11 -25.41
CA GLU A 75 -12.90 -23.08 -26.89
C GLU A 75 -11.43 -23.12 -27.37
N GLN A 76 -10.55 -22.37 -26.72
CA GLN A 76 -9.11 -22.35 -27.05
C GLN A 76 -8.45 -23.72 -26.88
N LYS A 77 -8.76 -24.44 -25.80
CA LYS A 77 -8.25 -25.79 -25.60
C LYS A 77 -8.68 -26.73 -26.73
N ASN A 78 -9.98 -26.70 -27.07
CA ASN A 78 -10.52 -27.53 -28.16
C ASN A 78 -9.85 -27.22 -29.52
N VAL A 79 -9.63 -25.92 -29.81
CA VAL A 79 -8.95 -25.50 -31.05
C VAL A 79 -7.47 -25.92 -31.06
N THR A 80 -6.81 -25.87 -29.90
CA THR A 80 -5.40 -26.32 -29.79
C THR A 80 -5.29 -27.83 -29.98
N ASP A 81 -6.21 -28.60 -29.42
CA ASP A 81 -6.26 -30.06 -29.58
C ASP A 81 -6.55 -30.44 -31.03
N ALA A 82 -7.48 -29.75 -31.71
CA ALA A 82 -7.75 -29.92 -33.15
C ALA A 82 -6.53 -29.56 -34.04
N ALA A 83 -5.78 -28.52 -33.69
CA ALA A 83 -4.54 -28.17 -34.37
C ALA A 83 -3.48 -29.28 -34.25
N ASN A 84 -3.37 -29.91 -33.11
CA ASN A 84 -2.46 -31.01 -32.85
C ASN A 84 -2.84 -32.28 -33.66
N THR A 85 -4.12 -32.41 -34.04
CA THR A 85 -4.63 -33.55 -34.87
C THR A 85 -4.61 -33.24 -36.39
N GLY A 86 -4.09 -32.07 -36.82
CA GLY A 86 -3.87 -31.74 -38.20
C GLY A 86 -5.02 -30.99 -38.89
N ASP A 87 -5.98 -30.40 -38.15
CA ASP A 87 -7.04 -29.58 -38.75
C ASP A 87 -6.49 -28.27 -39.31
N ALA A 88 -6.48 -28.13 -40.65
CA ALA A 88 -6.00 -26.93 -41.36
C ALA A 88 -6.79 -25.65 -41.01
N THR A 89 -8.01 -25.75 -40.49
CA THR A 89 -8.84 -24.60 -40.08
C THR A 89 -8.52 -24.07 -38.65
N ALA A 90 -7.78 -24.86 -37.90
CA ALA A 90 -7.48 -24.55 -36.49
C ALA A 90 -6.67 -23.24 -36.31
N SER A 91 -5.77 -22.92 -37.27
CA SER A 91 -4.97 -21.69 -37.22
C SER A 91 -5.83 -20.40 -37.22
N ASN A 92 -6.84 -20.34 -38.10
CA ASN A 92 -7.74 -19.19 -38.18
C ASN A 92 -8.64 -19.10 -36.92
N LYS A 93 -9.13 -20.22 -36.43
CA LYS A 93 -9.90 -20.30 -35.17
C LYS A 93 -9.07 -19.86 -33.98
N GLN A 94 -7.78 -20.19 -33.93
CA GLN A 94 -6.88 -19.79 -32.85
C GLN A 94 -6.63 -18.27 -32.81
N ILE A 95 -6.54 -17.62 -33.99
CA ILE A 95 -6.46 -16.18 -34.10
C ILE A 95 -7.75 -15.53 -33.56
N ASP A 96 -8.93 -16.03 -33.96
CA ASP A 96 -10.22 -15.52 -33.54
C ASP A 96 -10.39 -15.63 -32.00
N VAL A 97 -10.08 -16.75 -31.41
CA VAL A 97 -10.11 -16.98 -29.95
C VAL A 97 -9.17 -16.02 -29.22
N THR A 98 -7.96 -15.79 -29.75
CA THR A 98 -7.00 -14.84 -29.16
C THR A 98 -7.54 -13.40 -29.19
N VAL A 99 -8.19 -13.01 -30.28
CA VAL A 99 -8.82 -11.68 -30.41
C VAL A 99 -9.96 -11.54 -29.42
N LYS A 100 -10.86 -12.54 -29.33
CA LYS A 100 -11.97 -12.57 -28.35
C LYS A 100 -11.46 -12.40 -26.90
N ARG A 101 -10.41 -13.11 -26.53
CA ARG A 101 -9.80 -12.99 -25.18
C ARG A 101 -9.29 -11.57 -24.93
N ARG A 102 -8.60 -10.94 -25.88
CA ARG A 102 -8.10 -9.56 -25.77
C ARG A 102 -9.25 -8.54 -25.68
N MET A 103 -10.33 -8.76 -26.42
CA MET A 103 -11.51 -7.89 -26.34
C MET A 103 -12.16 -7.94 -24.98
N VAL A 104 -12.29 -9.14 -24.37
CA VAL A 104 -12.85 -9.31 -23.02
C VAL A 104 -11.96 -8.64 -21.98
N LEU A 105 -10.63 -8.78 -22.09
CA LEU A 105 -9.69 -8.04 -21.22
C LEU A 105 -9.82 -6.53 -21.42
N GLY A 106 -9.89 -6.07 -22.67
CA GLY A 106 -10.07 -4.64 -22.98
C GLY A 106 -11.36 -4.07 -22.40
N LEU A 107 -12.45 -4.85 -22.44
CA LEU A 107 -13.73 -4.45 -21.85
C LEU A 107 -13.66 -4.34 -20.32
N GLU A 108 -13.03 -5.31 -19.64
CA GLU A 108 -12.83 -5.24 -18.19
C GLU A 108 -11.99 -4.03 -17.78
N LEU A 109 -10.87 -3.78 -18.49
CA LEU A 109 -10.05 -2.60 -18.30
C LEU A 109 -10.85 -1.31 -18.49
N ALA A 110 -11.67 -1.23 -19.54
CA ALA A 110 -12.50 -0.06 -19.83
C ALA A 110 -13.56 0.16 -18.75
N CYS A 111 -14.22 -0.91 -18.27
CA CYS A 111 -15.23 -0.81 -17.22
C CYS A 111 -14.61 -0.35 -15.88
N LEU A 112 -13.58 -1.04 -15.40
CA LEU A 112 -13.04 -0.77 -14.06
C LEU A 112 -12.18 0.49 -14.03
N LEU A 113 -11.22 0.64 -14.96
CA LEU A 113 -10.38 1.84 -15.02
C LEU A 113 -11.18 3.06 -15.52
N GLY A 114 -12.16 2.88 -16.39
CA GLY A 114 -13.04 3.95 -16.85
C GLY A 114 -13.81 4.60 -15.69
N ILE A 115 -14.39 3.80 -14.81
CA ILE A 115 -15.07 4.29 -13.60
C ILE A 115 -14.06 4.97 -12.65
N LEU A 116 -12.92 4.34 -12.42
CA LEU A 116 -11.87 4.90 -11.57
C LEU A 116 -11.40 6.27 -12.09
N ILE A 117 -11.09 6.35 -13.38
CA ILE A 117 -10.64 7.59 -14.03
C ILE A 117 -11.73 8.64 -13.98
N PHE A 118 -12.96 8.28 -14.34
CA PHE A 118 -14.08 9.21 -14.34
C PHE A 118 -14.31 9.81 -12.94
N LEU A 119 -14.47 8.98 -11.91
CA LEU A 119 -14.77 9.47 -10.57
C LEU A 119 -13.59 10.23 -9.95
N LYS A 120 -12.36 9.79 -10.18
CA LYS A 120 -11.16 10.37 -9.56
C LYS A 120 -10.76 11.70 -10.22
N TYR A 121 -10.86 11.82 -11.55
CA TYR A 121 -10.35 12.98 -12.28
C TYR A 121 -11.41 13.99 -12.70
N THR A 122 -12.71 13.68 -12.54
CA THR A 122 -13.78 14.65 -12.83
C THR A 122 -13.64 15.91 -11.97
N LYS A 123 -13.22 15.78 -10.71
CA LYS A 123 -12.93 16.91 -9.81
C LYS A 123 -11.88 17.87 -10.41
N LEU A 124 -10.85 17.34 -11.06
CA LEU A 124 -9.78 18.14 -11.68
C LEU A 124 -10.27 18.90 -12.92
N ILE A 125 -11.28 18.37 -13.62
CA ILE A 125 -11.77 18.92 -14.90
C ILE A 125 -12.91 19.92 -14.67
N HIS A 126 -13.82 19.66 -13.75
CA HIS A 126 -15.06 20.43 -13.58
C HIS A 126 -15.18 21.19 -12.25
N GLY A 127 -14.16 21.09 -11.35
CA GLY A 127 -14.15 21.81 -10.06
C GLY A 127 -15.22 21.37 -9.05
N GLY A 128 -16.09 20.41 -9.39
CA GLY A 128 -17.13 19.86 -8.52
C GLY A 128 -16.70 18.54 -7.87
N SER A 129 -17.06 18.32 -6.60
CA SER A 129 -16.83 17.03 -5.95
C SER A 129 -17.99 16.07 -6.27
N ILE A 130 -17.71 15.01 -7.04
CA ILE A 130 -18.61 13.85 -7.11
C ILE A 130 -18.26 12.96 -5.91
N ALA A 131 -19.28 12.52 -5.17
CA ALA A 131 -19.05 11.59 -4.07
C ALA A 131 -18.42 10.29 -4.58
N THR A 132 -17.23 9.98 -4.08
CA THR A 132 -16.48 8.78 -4.46
C THR A 132 -16.90 7.60 -3.57
N PRO A 133 -17.10 6.39 -4.15
CA PRO A 133 -17.39 5.20 -3.38
C PRO A 133 -16.19 4.81 -2.51
N LEU A 134 -16.48 4.32 -1.31
CA LEU A 134 -15.47 3.86 -0.37
C LEU A 134 -14.59 2.76 -1.00
N GLY A 135 -13.28 2.92 -0.91
CA GLY A 135 -12.32 1.96 -1.41
C GLY A 135 -12.20 1.84 -2.92
N LEU A 136 -12.63 2.86 -3.68
CA LEU A 136 -12.66 2.84 -5.16
C LEU A 136 -11.37 2.28 -5.78
N SER A 137 -10.21 2.79 -5.38
CA SER A 137 -8.92 2.33 -5.92
C SER A 137 -8.58 0.89 -5.51
N PHE A 138 -8.90 0.51 -4.26
CA PHE A 138 -8.55 -0.81 -3.71
C PHE A 138 -9.36 -1.92 -4.37
N TYR A 139 -10.70 -1.83 -4.36
CA TYR A 139 -11.52 -2.87 -4.98
C TYR A 139 -11.29 -2.96 -6.50
N THR A 140 -11.04 -1.83 -7.16
CA THR A 140 -10.72 -1.81 -8.59
C THR A 140 -9.45 -2.61 -8.87
N PHE A 141 -8.37 -2.38 -8.12
CA PHE A 141 -7.11 -3.10 -8.32
C PHE A 141 -7.19 -4.58 -7.92
N ILE A 142 -7.93 -4.92 -6.87
CA ILE A 142 -8.14 -6.31 -6.46
C ILE A 142 -8.92 -7.07 -7.54
N LEU A 143 -10.05 -6.52 -8.02
CA LEU A 143 -10.89 -7.16 -9.04
C LEU A 143 -10.16 -7.25 -10.39
N LEU A 144 -9.46 -6.18 -10.79
CA LEU A 144 -8.68 -6.17 -12.02
C LEU A 144 -7.51 -7.16 -11.94
N GLY A 145 -6.81 -7.22 -10.79
CA GLY A 145 -5.76 -8.21 -10.54
C GLY A 145 -6.31 -9.63 -10.63
N TYR A 146 -7.46 -9.89 -10.01
CA TYR A 146 -8.16 -11.18 -10.10
C TYR A 146 -8.47 -11.55 -11.55
N PHE A 147 -9.04 -10.62 -12.30
CA PHE A 147 -9.36 -10.86 -13.72
C PHE A 147 -8.10 -11.19 -14.53
N ILE A 148 -7.01 -10.43 -14.35
CA ILE A 148 -5.75 -10.65 -15.05
C ILE A 148 -5.09 -11.97 -14.65
N GLU A 149 -5.16 -12.38 -13.37
CA GLU A 149 -4.65 -13.68 -12.93
C GLU A 149 -5.39 -14.84 -13.61
N VAL A 150 -6.73 -14.77 -13.71
CA VAL A 150 -7.53 -15.78 -14.44
C VAL A 150 -7.24 -15.72 -15.94
N TYR A 151 -7.11 -14.52 -16.52
CA TYR A 151 -6.74 -14.35 -17.93
C TYR A 151 -5.40 -15.02 -18.27
N ASN A 152 -4.44 -14.94 -17.35
CA ASN A 152 -3.11 -15.55 -17.50
C ASN A 152 -3.05 -17.03 -17.07
N GLY A 153 -4.17 -17.62 -16.60
CA GLY A 153 -4.23 -18.99 -16.12
C GLY A 153 -3.57 -19.24 -14.76
N LEU A 154 -3.37 -18.19 -13.97
CA LEU A 154 -2.71 -18.22 -12.66
C LEU A 154 -3.72 -18.47 -11.51
N ALA A 155 -4.99 -18.22 -11.75
CA ALA A 155 -6.09 -18.45 -10.81
C ALA A 155 -7.33 -18.99 -11.52
N GLU A 156 -8.19 -19.65 -10.76
CA GLU A 156 -9.54 -20.03 -11.19
C GLU A 156 -10.54 -18.93 -10.80
N GLY A 157 -11.64 -18.81 -11.56
CA GLY A 157 -12.60 -17.76 -11.27
C GLY A 157 -13.93 -17.86 -11.99
N GLY A 158 -14.83 -16.93 -11.67
CA GLY A 158 -16.14 -16.79 -12.32
C GLY A 158 -17.20 -17.80 -11.84
N GLU A 159 -16.97 -18.54 -10.75
CA GLU A 159 -17.93 -19.54 -10.24
C GLU A 159 -19.24 -18.88 -9.76
N SER A 160 -19.15 -17.86 -8.91
CA SER A 160 -20.30 -17.22 -8.28
C SER A 160 -20.09 -15.71 -8.17
N PHE A 161 -21.15 -14.96 -8.49
CA PHE A 161 -21.18 -13.51 -8.28
C PHE A 161 -20.93 -13.13 -6.81
N LEU A 162 -21.57 -13.83 -5.86
CA LEU A 162 -21.42 -13.53 -4.43
C LEU A 162 -20.00 -13.77 -3.93
N LYS A 163 -19.28 -14.78 -4.47
CA LYS A 163 -17.87 -15.00 -4.16
C LYS A 163 -16.99 -13.88 -4.72
N THR A 164 -17.25 -13.44 -5.95
CA THR A 164 -16.54 -12.32 -6.56
C THR A 164 -16.82 -11.01 -5.80
N ALA A 165 -18.08 -10.79 -5.37
CA ALA A 165 -18.44 -9.65 -4.55
C ALA A 165 -17.73 -9.65 -3.19
N LEU A 166 -17.58 -10.78 -2.52
CA LEU A 166 -16.78 -10.88 -1.30
C LEU A 166 -15.33 -10.47 -1.53
N ILE A 167 -14.71 -10.95 -2.61
CA ILE A 167 -13.32 -10.59 -2.95
C ILE A 167 -13.17 -9.08 -3.14
N GLY A 168 -14.07 -8.45 -3.89
CA GLY A 168 -14.02 -6.99 -4.15
C GLY A 168 -14.44 -6.13 -2.95
N MET A 169 -15.27 -6.65 -2.05
CA MET A 169 -15.88 -5.89 -0.96
C MET A 169 -15.44 -6.31 0.43
N TYR A 170 -14.43 -7.16 0.57
CA TYR A 170 -13.97 -7.68 1.87
C TYR A 170 -13.67 -6.54 2.85
N PHE A 171 -14.50 -6.40 3.91
CA PHE A 171 -14.56 -5.20 4.74
C PHE A 171 -13.25 -4.79 5.41
N PRO A 172 -12.37 -5.70 5.85
CA PRO A 172 -11.11 -5.25 6.44
C PRO A 172 -10.24 -4.45 5.45
N VAL A 173 -10.18 -4.87 4.16
CA VAL A 173 -9.35 -4.20 3.15
C VAL A 173 -10.06 -3.10 2.37
N MET A 174 -11.36 -2.91 2.59
CA MET A 174 -12.20 -2.04 1.76
C MET A 174 -11.79 -0.56 1.82
N ILE A 175 -11.45 -0.04 3.01
CA ILE A 175 -11.04 1.36 3.15
C ILE A 175 -9.59 1.52 2.70
N SER A 176 -8.74 0.66 3.21
CA SER A 176 -7.30 0.67 2.99
C SER A 176 -6.74 -0.68 3.40
N GLY A 177 -6.23 -1.44 2.45
CA GLY A 177 -5.71 -2.76 2.75
C GLY A 177 -4.66 -3.20 1.74
N PRO A 178 -4.00 -4.32 1.98
CA PRO A 178 -3.11 -4.89 0.99
C PRO A 178 -3.88 -5.26 -0.29
N ILE A 179 -3.32 -4.91 -1.45
CA ILE A 179 -3.83 -5.36 -2.76
C ILE A 179 -3.39 -6.81 -2.94
N PHE A 180 -4.19 -7.74 -2.41
CA PHE A 180 -3.84 -9.16 -2.39
C PHE A 180 -4.08 -9.83 -3.74
N GLN A 181 -3.33 -10.89 -4.01
CA GLN A 181 -3.46 -11.73 -5.21
C GLN A 181 -4.35 -12.93 -4.91
N ILE A 182 -5.28 -13.23 -5.81
CA ILE A 182 -6.25 -14.32 -5.61
C ILE A 182 -5.57 -15.69 -5.63
N ARG A 183 -4.52 -15.87 -6.43
CA ARG A 183 -3.74 -17.11 -6.47
C ARG A 183 -3.12 -17.47 -5.12
N GLU A 184 -2.84 -16.47 -4.25
CA GLU A 184 -2.21 -16.66 -2.95
C GLU A 184 -3.25 -16.69 -1.81
N THR A 185 -4.19 -15.72 -1.84
CA THR A 185 -5.11 -15.48 -0.72
C THR A 185 -6.52 -16.01 -1.00
N GLY A 186 -6.91 -16.14 -2.27
CA GLY A 186 -8.31 -16.39 -2.67
C GLY A 186 -8.95 -17.63 -2.07
N LYS A 187 -8.21 -18.74 -1.94
CA LYS A 187 -8.73 -19.98 -1.37
C LYS A 187 -9.13 -19.83 0.09
N GLN A 188 -8.37 -19.07 0.87
CA GLN A 188 -8.58 -18.83 2.29
C GLN A 188 -9.97 -18.24 2.59
N PHE A 189 -10.55 -17.44 1.70
CA PHE A 189 -11.90 -16.89 1.89
C PHE A 189 -13.00 -17.93 1.94
N PHE A 190 -12.80 -19.07 1.28
CA PHE A 190 -13.84 -20.08 1.04
C PHE A 190 -13.58 -21.40 1.77
N GLU A 191 -12.41 -21.53 2.40
CA GLU A 191 -12.06 -22.65 3.26
C GLU A 191 -12.72 -22.50 4.63
N ARG A 192 -12.81 -23.62 5.36
CA ARG A 192 -13.32 -23.62 6.72
C ARG A 192 -12.21 -23.29 7.71
N HIS A 193 -12.41 -22.22 8.49
CA HIS A 193 -11.53 -21.85 9.58
C HIS A 193 -12.10 -22.27 10.92
N LYS A 194 -11.25 -22.88 11.75
CA LYS A 194 -11.56 -23.15 13.16
C LYS A 194 -11.06 -21.98 13.99
N LEU A 195 -11.73 -21.75 15.14
CA LEU A 195 -11.23 -20.80 16.12
C LEU A 195 -9.85 -21.26 16.61
N ASP A 196 -8.83 -20.48 16.32
CA ASP A 196 -7.45 -20.75 16.70
C ASP A 196 -6.95 -19.64 17.64
N TYR A 197 -6.49 -20.03 18.82
CA TYR A 197 -5.98 -19.11 19.82
C TYR A 197 -4.81 -18.27 19.29
N LYS A 198 -3.91 -18.87 18.51
CA LYS A 198 -2.76 -18.16 17.94
C LYS A 198 -3.21 -17.08 16.96
N ASN A 199 -4.13 -17.40 16.05
CA ASN A 199 -4.64 -16.42 15.08
C ASN A 199 -5.36 -15.25 15.76
N ILE A 200 -6.18 -15.52 16.78
CA ILE A 200 -6.86 -14.47 17.55
C ILE A 200 -5.86 -13.58 18.30
N THR A 201 -4.92 -14.19 19.01
CA THR A 201 -3.97 -13.41 19.83
C THR A 201 -2.97 -12.65 18.99
N PHE A 202 -2.48 -13.23 17.89
CA PHE A 202 -1.54 -12.56 16.98
C PHE A 202 -2.24 -11.46 16.19
N GLY A 203 -3.47 -11.72 15.72
CA GLY A 203 -4.29 -10.70 15.08
C GLY A 203 -4.58 -9.52 16.00
N ALA A 204 -5.02 -9.77 17.24
CA ALA A 204 -5.28 -8.73 18.22
C ALA A 204 -4.02 -7.91 18.59
N GLN A 205 -2.86 -8.58 18.79
CA GLN A 205 -1.58 -7.87 19.01
C GLN A 205 -1.22 -6.96 17.83
N ARG A 206 -1.45 -7.44 16.60
CA ARG A 206 -1.17 -6.67 15.40
C ARG A 206 -2.11 -5.47 15.27
N MET A 207 -3.40 -5.66 15.56
CA MET A 207 -4.36 -4.55 15.60
C MET A 207 -3.94 -3.51 16.64
N LEU A 208 -3.56 -3.94 17.85
CA LEU A 208 -3.11 -3.04 18.92
C LEU A 208 -1.87 -2.24 18.52
N TRP A 209 -0.90 -2.88 17.84
CA TRP A 209 0.27 -2.19 17.28
C TRP A 209 -0.13 -1.18 16.20
N GLY A 210 -1.14 -1.50 15.38
CA GLY A 210 -1.71 -0.58 14.41
C GLY A 210 -2.37 0.63 15.07
N PHE A 211 -3.19 0.43 16.09
CA PHE A 211 -3.82 1.51 16.88
C PHE A 211 -2.77 2.40 17.55
N PHE A 212 -1.70 1.83 18.09
CA PHE A 212 -0.60 2.61 18.64
C PHE A 212 0.02 3.54 17.61
N LYS A 213 0.35 3.03 16.43
CA LYS A 213 0.94 3.84 15.36
C LYS A 213 0.00 4.95 14.89
N GLU A 214 -1.28 4.63 14.73
CA GLU A 214 -2.28 5.56 14.23
C GLU A 214 -2.68 6.58 15.29
N LEU A 215 -3.22 6.13 16.42
CA LEU A 215 -3.87 7.00 17.41
C LEU A 215 -2.91 7.66 18.39
N VAL A 216 -1.69 7.14 18.56
CA VAL A 216 -0.72 7.74 19.49
C VAL A 216 0.31 8.58 18.76
N ILE A 217 0.85 8.09 17.62
CA ILE A 217 1.94 8.78 16.91
C ILE A 217 1.40 9.66 15.80
N SER A 218 0.63 9.07 14.87
CA SER A 218 0.21 9.76 13.64
C SER A 218 -0.63 10.99 13.93
N GLU A 219 -1.59 10.89 14.85
CA GLU A 219 -2.51 11.98 15.18
C GLU A 219 -1.77 13.19 15.78
N ARG A 220 -0.85 12.96 16.73
CA ARG A 220 -0.06 14.06 17.30
C ARG A 220 0.87 14.70 16.28
N LEU A 221 1.52 13.88 15.45
CA LEU A 221 2.36 14.42 14.36
C LEU A 221 1.52 15.20 13.34
N ALA A 222 0.26 14.81 13.10
CA ALA A 222 -0.63 15.52 12.21
C ALA A 222 -0.87 16.97 12.65
N VAL A 223 -1.02 17.23 13.95
CA VAL A 223 -1.17 18.60 14.48
C VAL A 223 0.06 19.44 14.15
N VAL A 224 1.25 18.95 14.47
CA VAL A 224 2.53 19.65 14.21
C VAL A 224 2.73 19.90 12.71
N VAL A 225 2.52 18.88 11.90
CA VAL A 225 2.69 18.96 10.43
C VAL A 225 1.70 19.96 9.83
N ASN A 226 0.42 19.90 10.22
CA ASN A 226 -0.59 20.80 9.71
C ASN A 226 -0.31 22.25 10.12
N THR A 227 0.15 22.50 11.35
CA THR A 227 0.54 23.85 11.82
C THR A 227 1.64 24.41 10.94
N ILE A 228 2.70 23.65 10.64
CA ILE A 228 3.82 24.12 9.83
C ILE A 228 3.41 24.30 8.36
N TYR A 229 2.75 23.29 7.75
CA TYR A 229 2.44 23.33 6.31
C TYR A 229 1.34 24.34 5.95
N ASN A 230 0.42 24.62 6.86
CA ASN A 230 -0.64 25.61 6.62
C ASN A 230 -0.16 27.05 6.89
N ASN A 231 0.97 27.21 7.58
CA ASN A 231 1.53 28.52 7.96
C ASN A 231 3.05 28.56 7.68
N ASP A 232 3.50 28.02 6.56
CA ASP A 232 4.91 27.85 6.22
C ASP A 232 5.71 29.18 6.19
N THR A 233 5.05 30.31 5.94
CA THR A 233 5.65 31.64 6.01
C THR A 233 5.98 32.09 7.42
N GLU A 234 5.25 31.61 8.43
CA GLU A 234 5.50 31.90 9.85
C GLU A 234 6.52 30.91 10.45
N TYR A 235 6.62 29.70 9.85
CA TYR A 235 7.47 28.60 10.29
C TYR A 235 8.53 28.20 9.25
N PRO A 236 9.45 29.12 8.83
CA PRO A 236 10.47 28.80 7.82
C PRO A 236 11.65 28.00 8.37
N GLY A 237 12.55 27.56 7.51
CA GLY A 237 13.85 26.97 7.87
C GLY A 237 13.74 25.62 8.59
N ALA A 238 14.24 25.56 9.82
CA ALA A 238 14.24 24.34 10.63
C ALA A 238 12.83 23.81 10.93
N TYR A 239 11.81 24.68 10.99
CA TYR A 239 10.42 24.24 11.11
C TYR A 239 9.97 23.44 9.90
N ILE A 240 10.28 23.89 8.67
CA ILE A 240 9.96 23.14 7.44
C ILE A 240 10.69 21.80 7.45
N MET A 241 11.96 21.73 7.88
CA MET A 241 12.69 20.47 8.02
C MET A 241 11.99 19.53 9.02
N LEU A 242 11.60 20.06 10.19
CA LEU A 242 10.87 19.31 11.21
C LEU A 242 9.52 18.81 10.66
N GLY A 243 8.76 19.69 10.01
CA GLY A 243 7.48 19.34 9.38
C GLY A 243 7.62 18.27 8.29
N THR A 244 8.68 18.34 7.50
CA THR A 244 8.97 17.36 6.43
C THR A 244 9.30 15.97 7.00
N VAL A 245 10.16 15.90 8.02
CA VAL A 245 10.46 14.65 8.74
C VAL A 245 9.22 14.17 9.50
N GLY A 246 8.51 15.08 10.17
CA GLY A 246 7.25 14.80 10.86
C GLY A 246 6.21 14.19 9.92
N PHE A 247 6.06 14.73 8.70
CA PHE A 247 5.13 14.20 7.72
C PHE A 247 5.54 12.81 7.20
N ALA A 248 6.82 12.55 6.96
CA ALA A 248 7.29 11.21 6.58
C ALA A 248 6.98 10.16 7.66
N LEU A 249 7.16 10.52 8.95
CA LEU A 249 6.82 9.66 10.09
C LEU A 249 5.30 9.52 10.27
N GLN A 250 4.54 10.61 10.13
CA GLN A 250 3.08 10.61 10.15
C GLN A 250 2.51 9.71 9.06
N LEU A 251 2.94 9.89 7.82
CA LEU A 251 2.50 9.08 6.67
C LEU A 251 2.80 7.59 6.89
N TYR A 252 3.99 7.27 7.42
CA TYR A 252 4.36 5.89 7.74
C TYR A 252 3.48 5.31 8.84
N THR A 253 3.30 6.01 9.95
CA THR A 253 2.54 5.50 11.10
C THR A 253 1.04 5.43 10.81
N ASN A 254 0.47 6.39 10.07
CA ASN A 254 -0.90 6.36 9.57
C ASN A 254 -1.11 5.16 8.63
N PHE A 255 -0.37 5.08 7.54
CA PHE A 255 -0.62 4.05 6.54
C PHE A 255 -0.25 2.63 7.02
N SER A 256 0.93 2.46 7.65
CA SER A 256 1.30 1.15 8.20
C SER A 256 0.46 0.76 9.42
N GLY A 257 -0.06 1.73 10.18
CA GLY A 257 -1.00 1.53 11.28
C GLY A 257 -2.32 0.93 10.79
N CYS A 258 -2.94 1.57 9.80
CA CYS A 258 -4.11 1.04 9.13
C CYS A 258 -3.88 -0.37 8.55
N MET A 259 -2.72 -0.61 7.91
CA MET A 259 -2.39 -1.94 7.39
C MET A 259 -2.30 -2.99 8.49
N ASP A 260 -1.70 -2.67 9.64
CA ASP A 260 -1.61 -3.61 10.75
C ASP A 260 -2.97 -3.90 11.38
N ILE A 261 -3.86 -2.92 11.47
CA ILE A 261 -5.25 -3.15 11.91
C ILE A 261 -5.97 -4.10 10.95
N VAL A 262 -5.89 -3.86 9.65
CA VAL A 262 -6.55 -4.65 8.60
C VAL A 262 -6.02 -6.08 8.54
N ILE A 263 -4.70 -6.25 8.53
CA ILE A 263 -4.06 -7.57 8.46
C ILE A 263 -4.33 -8.34 9.75
N GLY A 264 -4.25 -7.68 10.91
CA GLY A 264 -4.57 -8.28 12.20
C GLY A 264 -6.04 -8.71 12.31
N ALA A 265 -6.96 -7.88 11.83
CA ALA A 265 -8.38 -8.22 11.77
C ALA A 265 -8.63 -9.45 10.86
N SER A 266 -7.96 -9.52 9.72
CA SER A 266 -8.06 -10.67 8.80
C SER A 266 -7.46 -11.93 9.40
N GLU A 267 -6.33 -11.81 10.12
CA GLU A 267 -5.68 -12.92 10.84
C GLU A 267 -6.62 -13.52 11.89
N CYS A 268 -7.42 -12.70 12.57
CA CYS A 268 -8.45 -13.18 13.49
C CYS A 268 -9.53 -14.05 12.82
N PHE A 269 -9.78 -13.90 11.53
CA PHE A 269 -10.66 -14.79 10.75
C PHE A 269 -9.93 -16.02 10.19
N GLY A 270 -8.61 -16.14 10.40
CA GLY A 270 -7.77 -17.17 9.80
C GLY A 270 -7.33 -16.84 8.38
N ILE A 271 -7.54 -15.63 7.90
CA ILE A 271 -7.16 -15.16 6.57
C ILE A 271 -5.85 -14.38 6.68
N ILE A 272 -4.79 -14.91 6.09
CA ILE A 272 -3.46 -14.30 6.10
C ILE A 272 -3.29 -13.44 4.86
N LEU A 273 -3.27 -12.14 5.06
CA LEU A 273 -3.02 -11.16 4.01
C LEU A 273 -1.52 -10.91 3.84
N PRO A 274 -1.08 -10.47 2.63
CA PRO A 274 0.32 -10.14 2.38
C PRO A 274 0.76 -8.89 3.16
N GLU A 275 2.05 -8.84 3.51
CA GLU A 275 2.67 -7.68 4.14
C GLU A 275 2.74 -6.50 3.16
N ASN A 276 2.46 -5.29 3.68
CA ASN A 276 2.52 -4.07 2.89
C ASN A 276 3.73 -3.18 3.26
N PHE A 277 4.33 -3.43 4.42
CA PHE A 277 5.51 -2.72 4.93
C PHE A 277 6.50 -3.68 5.59
N THR A 278 7.79 -3.49 5.32
CA THR A 278 8.90 -4.21 5.95
C THR A 278 10.04 -3.23 6.23
N THR A 279 10.02 -2.60 7.40
CA THR A 279 11.06 -1.65 7.88
C THR A 279 11.61 -0.70 6.78
N PRO A 280 10.77 0.17 6.15
CA PRO A 280 11.15 0.92 4.95
C PRO A 280 12.28 1.93 5.17
N PHE A 281 12.38 2.52 6.35
CA PHE A 281 13.38 3.54 6.65
C PHE A 281 14.80 2.99 6.88
N PHE A 282 14.99 1.66 6.83
CA PHE A 282 16.32 1.02 6.80
C PHE A 282 16.83 0.76 5.38
N ALA A 283 16.10 1.20 4.36
CA ALA A 283 16.48 1.02 2.96
C ALA A 283 17.74 1.84 2.61
N LYS A 284 18.68 1.20 1.91
CA LYS A 284 19.98 1.80 1.51
C LYS A 284 19.91 2.55 0.17
N ASN A 285 18.80 2.39 -0.56
CA ASN A 285 18.53 3.09 -1.82
C ASN A 285 17.02 3.12 -2.12
N ILE A 286 16.60 3.98 -3.05
CA ILE A 286 15.19 4.18 -3.39
C ILE A 286 14.52 2.90 -3.94
N SER A 287 15.24 2.09 -4.72
CA SER A 287 14.69 0.82 -5.21
C SER A 287 14.43 -0.18 -4.07
N GLU A 288 15.26 -0.18 -3.03
CA GLU A 288 15.04 -0.99 -1.83
C GLU A 288 13.89 -0.43 -1.00
N TYR A 289 13.82 0.91 -0.84
CA TYR A 289 12.70 1.56 -0.15
C TYR A 289 11.35 1.11 -0.72
N TRP A 290 11.15 1.13 -2.03
CA TRP A 290 9.92 0.70 -2.67
C TRP A 290 9.67 -0.82 -2.64
N ARG A 291 10.65 -1.63 -2.31
CA ARG A 291 10.44 -3.06 -1.98
C ARG A 291 9.97 -3.27 -0.55
N ARG A 292 10.07 -2.24 0.30
CA ARG A 292 9.72 -2.24 1.73
C ARG A 292 8.52 -1.36 2.07
N TRP A 293 8.15 -0.46 1.16
CA TRP A 293 7.04 0.49 1.26
C TRP A 293 5.95 0.14 0.26
N HIS A 294 4.67 0.06 0.73
CA HIS A 294 3.50 -0.23 -0.10
C HIS A 294 3.73 -1.41 -1.07
N ILE A 295 4.21 -2.51 -0.51
CA ILE A 295 4.75 -3.67 -1.23
C ILE A 295 3.73 -4.22 -2.22
N THR A 296 2.47 -4.34 -1.80
CA THR A 296 1.41 -4.95 -2.60
C THR A 296 1.06 -4.11 -3.84
N LEU A 297 1.06 -2.78 -3.74
CA LEU A 297 0.95 -1.90 -4.92
C LEU A 297 2.16 -2.08 -5.85
N GLY A 298 3.37 -2.12 -5.29
CA GLY A 298 4.60 -2.34 -6.06
C GLY A 298 4.59 -3.67 -6.82
N VAL A 299 4.11 -4.74 -6.21
CA VAL A 299 3.91 -6.06 -6.85
C VAL A 299 2.87 -5.96 -7.95
N TRP A 300 1.70 -5.37 -7.67
CA TRP A 300 0.61 -5.21 -8.62
C TRP A 300 1.05 -4.41 -9.86
N MET A 301 1.69 -3.28 -9.66
CA MET A 301 2.19 -2.42 -10.74
C MET A 301 3.27 -3.12 -11.58
N ARG A 302 4.15 -3.86 -10.95
CA ARG A 302 5.20 -4.62 -11.65
C ARG A 302 4.63 -5.72 -12.52
N GLU A 303 3.67 -6.50 -12.01
CA GLU A 303 3.10 -7.65 -12.73
C GLU A 303 2.10 -7.23 -13.81
N ASN A 304 1.24 -6.24 -13.51
CA ASN A 304 0.12 -5.88 -14.38
C ASN A 304 0.40 -4.69 -15.30
N VAL A 305 1.43 -3.87 -15.01
CA VAL A 305 1.81 -2.73 -15.85
C VAL A 305 3.20 -2.91 -16.43
N PHE A 306 4.22 -3.06 -15.60
CA PHE A 306 5.62 -3.03 -16.05
C PHE A 306 5.99 -4.21 -16.96
N TYR A 307 5.69 -5.45 -16.55
CA TYR A 307 6.04 -6.62 -17.39
C TYR A 307 5.26 -6.68 -18.71
N PRO A 308 3.93 -6.42 -18.75
CA PRO A 308 3.22 -6.29 -20.02
C PRO A 308 3.78 -5.18 -20.92
N LEU A 309 4.14 -4.03 -20.35
CA LEU A 309 4.74 -2.92 -21.07
C LEU A 309 6.07 -3.32 -21.72
N LEU A 310 6.96 -4.01 -21.00
CA LEU A 310 8.24 -4.50 -21.52
C LEU A 310 8.06 -5.48 -22.70
N ARG A 311 6.94 -6.23 -22.71
CA ARG A 311 6.59 -7.18 -23.78
C ARG A 311 5.82 -6.52 -24.93
N SER A 312 5.44 -5.25 -24.81
CA SER A 312 4.71 -4.53 -25.85
C SER A 312 5.57 -4.30 -27.09
N LYS A 313 4.94 -4.32 -28.27
CA LYS A 313 5.63 -4.05 -29.54
C LYS A 313 6.36 -2.70 -29.52
N MET A 314 5.77 -1.68 -28.88
CA MET A 314 6.35 -0.34 -28.75
C MET A 314 7.70 -0.39 -28.03
N ILE A 315 7.77 -0.94 -26.82
CA ILE A 315 9.00 -1.01 -26.02
C ILE A 315 10.01 -1.99 -26.61
N MET A 316 9.55 -3.10 -27.21
CA MET A 316 10.45 -4.03 -27.90
C MET A 316 11.14 -3.39 -29.11
N ASN A 317 10.41 -2.60 -29.91
CA ASN A 317 10.99 -1.90 -31.07
C ASN A 317 11.95 -0.79 -30.62
N LEU A 318 11.58 -0.02 -29.59
CA LEU A 318 12.49 0.93 -28.94
C LEU A 318 13.76 0.23 -28.45
N GLY A 319 13.63 -0.94 -27.84
CA GLY A 319 14.77 -1.73 -27.36
C GLY A 319 15.69 -2.20 -28.48
N LYS A 320 15.14 -2.60 -29.65
CA LYS A 320 15.93 -2.94 -30.85
C LYS A 320 16.71 -1.71 -31.36
N PHE A 321 16.03 -0.57 -31.46
CA PHE A 321 16.64 0.70 -31.91
C PHE A 321 17.78 1.14 -30.99
N LEU A 322 17.53 1.16 -29.65
CA LEU A 322 18.52 1.58 -28.67
C LEU A 322 19.72 0.62 -28.60
N LYS A 323 19.51 -0.69 -28.75
CA LYS A 323 20.60 -1.67 -28.84
C LYS A 323 21.47 -1.47 -30.09
N GLY A 324 20.88 -1.10 -31.21
CA GLY A 324 21.62 -0.76 -32.44
C GLY A 324 22.50 0.48 -32.27
N LYS A 325 22.01 1.53 -31.57
CA LYS A 325 22.74 2.79 -31.38
C LYS A 325 23.72 2.79 -30.19
N LEU A 326 23.37 2.18 -29.06
CA LEU A 326 24.10 2.29 -27.79
C LEU A 326 24.82 1.00 -27.39
N GLY A 327 24.69 -0.04 -28.19
CA GLY A 327 25.18 -1.38 -27.89
C GLY A 327 24.23 -2.16 -26.97
N LYS A 328 24.40 -3.48 -26.89
CA LYS A 328 23.47 -4.42 -26.27
C LYS A 328 23.19 -4.10 -24.78
N LYS A 329 24.23 -3.76 -24.00
CA LYS A 329 24.09 -3.51 -22.53
C LYS A 329 23.37 -2.20 -22.26
N LYS A 330 23.89 -1.08 -22.79
CA LYS A 330 23.27 0.25 -22.60
C LYS A 330 21.89 0.32 -23.22
N GLY A 331 21.68 -0.22 -24.43
CA GLY A 331 20.37 -0.24 -25.06
C GLY A 331 19.30 -0.96 -24.24
N LYS A 332 19.64 -2.09 -23.60
CA LYS A 332 18.73 -2.78 -22.67
C LYS A 332 18.41 -1.91 -21.45
N GLN A 333 19.41 -1.28 -20.85
CA GLN A 333 19.28 -0.44 -19.67
C GLN A 333 18.37 0.76 -19.93
N TYR A 334 18.61 1.52 -21.00
CA TYR A 334 17.78 2.68 -21.35
C TYR A 334 16.35 2.29 -21.72
N THR A 335 16.15 1.14 -22.39
CA THR A 335 14.79 0.61 -22.64
C THR A 335 14.04 0.37 -21.32
N THR A 336 14.72 -0.18 -20.31
CA THR A 336 14.14 -0.38 -18.98
C THR A 336 13.80 0.96 -18.31
N TYR A 337 14.65 1.98 -18.43
CA TYR A 337 14.40 3.31 -17.88
C TYR A 337 13.15 3.97 -18.48
N VAL A 338 12.93 3.80 -19.78
CA VAL A 338 11.70 4.32 -20.43
C VAL A 338 10.47 3.57 -19.94
N ALA A 339 10.53 2.26 -19.82
CA ALA A 339 9.41 1.49 -19.25
C ALA A 339 9.14 1.86 -17.77
N MET A 340 10.19 2.10 -16.98
CA MET A 340 10.08 2.59 -15.61
C MET A 340 9.50 4.01 -15.55
N PHE A 341 9.83 4.89 -16.49
CA PHE A 341 9.24 6.23 -16.57
C PHE A 341 7.72 6.15 -16.70
N ILE A 342 7.22 5.32 -17.60
CA ILE A 342 5.78 5.12 -17.81
C ILE A 342 5.13 4.54 -16.53
N LEU A 343 5.78 3.58 -15.88
CA LEU A 343 5.31 3.01 -14.64
C LEU A 343 5.17 4.07 -13.54
N TRP A 344 6.23 4.84 -13.28
CA TRP A 344 6.26 5.86 -12.23
C TRP A 344 5.32 7.03 -12.52
N PHE A 345 5.17 7.41 -13.79
CA PHE A 345 4.16 8.37 -14.20
C PHE A 345 2.75 7.87 -13.88
N SER A 346 2.47 6.58 -14.15
CA SER A 346 1.18 5.96 -13.82
C SER A 346 0.93 5.89 -12.30
N VAL A 347 1.97 5.63 -11.50
CA VAL A 347 1.89 5.67 -10.02
C VAL A 347 1.54 7.08 -9.54
N GLY A 348 2.23 8.10 -10.05
CA GLY A 348 1.94 9.49 -9.70
C GLY A 348 0.53 9.93 -10.11
N LEU A 349 0.06 9.53 -11.28
CA LEU A 349 -1.33 9.74 -11.68
C LEU A 349 -2.31 9.06 -10.71
N TRP A 350 -2.05 7.80 -10.36
CA TRP A 350 -2.90 7.05 -9.44
C TRP A 350 -3.07 7.75 -8.08
N HIS A 351 -2.04 8.42 -7.57
CA HIS A 351 -2.11 9.17 -6.31
C HIS A 351 -3.05 10.40 -6.32
N GLY A 352 -3.59 10.85 -7.44
CA GLY A 352 -4.57 11.96 -7.45
C GLY A 352 -4.62 12.77 -8.73
N GLY A 353 -3.67 12.59 -9.64
CA GLY A 353 -3.59 13.27 -10.94
C GLY A 353 -3.09 14.71 -10.89
N GLU A 354 -3.01 15.34 -9.72
CA GLU A 354 -2.37 16.64 -9.56
C GLU A 354 -0.86 16.54 -9.81
N MET A 355 -0.28 17.59 -10.39
CA MET A 355 1.14 17.59 -10.75
C MET A 355 2.09 17.36 -9.56
N LYS A 356 1.69 17.72 -8.35
CA LYS A 356 2.47 17.45 -7.13
C LYS A 356 2.65 15.94 -6.88
N TYR A 357 1.62 15.14 -7.15
CA TYR A 357 1.69 13.67 -7.03
C TYR A 357 2.46 13.05 -8.19
N VAL A 358 2.22 13.54 -9.43
CA VAL A 358 2.95 13.05 -10.62
C VAL A 358 4.46 13.28 -10.45
N ILE A 359 4.86 14.42 -9.93
CA ILE A 359 6.27 14.75 -9.67
C ILE A 359 6.75 14.06 -8.39
N GLY A 360 6.15 14.36 -7.22
CA GLY A 360 6.65 13.94 -5.91
C GLY A 360 6.61 12.43 -5.69
N SER A 361 5.44 11.80 -5.94
CA SER A 361 5.26 10.36 -5.72
C SER A 361 5.62 9.50 -6.93
N GLY A 362 5.83 10.10 -8.10
CA GLY A 362 6.12 9.41 -9.35
C GLY A 362 7.50 9.71 -9.91
N LEU A 363 7.61 10.75 -10.71
CA LEU A 363 8.78 11.03 -11.55
C LEU A 363 10.05 11.32 -10.74
N LEU A 364 9.94 11.90 -9.56
CA LEU A 364 11.08 12.15 -8.68
C LEU A 364 11.74 10.84 -8.23
N HIS A 365 10.94 9.84 -7.86
CA HIS A 365 11.45 8.52 -7.50
C HIS A 365 12.07 7.77 -8.68
N TRP A 366 11.46 7.89 -9.88
CA TRP A 366 12.09 7.42 -11.12
C TRP A 366 13.46 8.08 -11.35
N ALA A 367 13.53 9.40 -11.22
CA ALA A 367 14.77 10.15 -11.38
C ALA A 367 15.85 9.71 -10.37
N TYR A 368 15.48 9.55 -9.10
CA TYR A 368 16.40 9.07 -8.06
C TYR A 368 16.98 7.69 -8.38
N ILE A 369 16.15 6.76 -8.90
CA ILE A 369 16.60 5.43 -9.28
C ILE A 369 17.56 5.50 -10.47
N VAL A 370 17.16 6.20 -11.53
CA VAL A 370 17.94 6.29 -12.78
C VAL A 370 19.24 7.05 -12.58
N ILE A 371 19.20 8.22 -11.92
CA ILE A 371 20.40 9.01 -11.62
C ILE A 371 21.32 8.22 -10.70
N GLY A 372 20.76 7.56 -9.66
CA GLY A 372 21.52 6.72 -8.74
C GLY A 372 22.26 5.58 -9.44
N GLU A 373 21.63 4.90 -10.40
CA GLU A 373 22.27 3.84 -11.18
C GLU A 373 23.35 4.38 -12.14
N ILE A 374 23.09 5.51 -12.81
CA ILE A 374 24.05 6.12 -13.74
C ILE A 374 25.29 6.64 -13.01
N THR A 375 25.10 7.25 -11.83
CA THR A 375 26.17 7.87 -11.05
C THR A 375 26.92 6.88 -10.14
N LEU A 376 26.38 5.69 -9.93
CA LEU A 376 26.96 4.67 -9.03
C LEU A 376 28.43 4.35 -9.34
N PRO A 377 28.86 4.16 -10.61
CA PRO A 377 30.28 3.89 -10.92
C PRO A 377 31.20 5.04 -10.49
N PHE A 378 30.78 6.28 -10.71
CA PHE A 378 31.52 7.47 -10.31
C PHE A 378 31.70 7.54 -8.78
N PHE A 379 30.63 7.35 -8.02
CA PHE A 379 30.71 7.38 -6.55
C PHE A 379 31.46 6.19 -5.99
N THR A 380 31.40 5.02 -6.65
CA THR A 380 32.20 3.85 -6.25
C THR A 380 33.69 4.11 -6.46
N TRP A 381 34.07 4.71 -7.57
CA TRP A 381 35.45 5.12 -7.82
C TRP A 381 35.90 6.20 -6.82
N LEU A 382 35.11 7.28 -6.65
CA LEU A 382 35.48 8.40 -5.80
C LEU A 382 35.66 7.97 -4.33
N PHE A 383 34.67 7.32 -3.76
CA PHE A 383 34.70 6.94 -2.34
C PHE A 383 35.47 5.65 -2.08
N GLY A 384 35.33 4.64 -2.94
CA GLY A 384 35.96 3.34 -2.76
C GLY A 384 37.46 3.33 -3.16
N GLU A 385 37.75 3.80 -4.37
CA GLU A 385 39.13 3.70 -4.89
C GLU A 385 39.98 4.90 -4.50
N LYS A 386 39.48 6.14 -4.71
CA LYS A 386 40.24 7.37 -4.45
C LYS A 386 40.31 7.70 -2.96
N MET A 387 39.18 7.68 -2.24
CA MET A 387 39.11 8.02 -0.82
C MET A 387 39.34 6.79 0.10
N LYS A 388 39.42 5.59 -0.43
CA LYS A 388 39.64 4.31 0.29
C LYS A 388 38.61 4.06 1.42
N ILE A 389 37.39 4.56 1.28
CA ILE A 389 36.32 4.32 2.24
C ILE A 389 35.82 2.87 2.06
N ASN A 390 35.66 2.15 3.16
CA ASN A 390 35.07 0.81 3.11
C ASN A 390 33.57 0.89 2.75
N MET A 391 33.27 0.77 1.45
CA MET A 391 31.91 0.85 0.91
C MET A 391 30.99 -0.29 1.37
N LYS A 392 31.54 -1.35 1.98
CA LYS A 392 30.77 -2.47 2.57
C LYS A 392 30.66 -2.37 4.10
N GLY A 393 31.22 -1.33 4.70
CA GLY A 393 31.24 -1.13 6.15
C GLY A 393 29.90 -0.56 6.68
N ARG A 394 29.67 -0.72 7.98
CA ARG A 394 28.48 -0.22 8.69
C ARG A 394 28.31 1.31 8.54
N PHE A 395 29.39 2.06 8.53
CA PHE A 395 29.37 3.51 8.32
C PHE A 395 28.78 3.87 6.94
N ALA A 396 29.26 3.21 5.87
CA ALA A 396 28.74 3.43 4.53
C ALA A 396 27.24 3.05 4.42
N ASP A 397 26.82 2.01 5.13
CA ASP A 397 25.41 1.61 5.19
C ASP A 397 24.57 2.67 5.93
N CYS A 398 25.05 3.21 7.05
CA CYS A 398 24.38 4.29 7.77
C CYS A 398 24.19 5.54 6.88
N VAL A 399 25.26 5.98 6.19
CA VAL A 399 25.19 7.11 5.25
C VAL A 399 24.19 6.84 4.12
N ARG A 400 24.13 5.63 3.58
CA ARG A 400 23.13 5.26 2.55
C ARG A 400 21.70 5.32 3.06
N VAL A 401 21.46 4.81 4.27
CA VAL A 401 20.13 4.85 4.91
C VAL A 401 19.71 6.30 5.14
N ILE A 402 20.54 7.14 5.75
CA ILE A 402 20.23 8.56 5.99
C ILE A 402 19.97 9.29 4.67
N ARG A 403 20.84 9.12 3.66
CA ARG A 403 20.63 9.71 2.34
C ARG A 403 19.28 9.28 1.73
N THR A 404 18.95 7.98 1.83
CA THR A 404 17.71 7.46 1.26
C THR A 404 16.51 8.04 1.98
N PHE A 405 16.55 8.13 3.31
CA PHE A 405 15.52 8.75 4.11
C PHE A 405 15.30 10.23 3.73
N ILE A 406 16.38 11.01 3.58
CA ILE A 406 16.28 12.42 3.14
C ILE A 406 15.63 12.53 1.76
N LEU A 407 16.00 11.67 0.80
CA LEU A 407 15.40 11.68 -0.54
C LEU A 407 13.90 11.33 -0.50
N VAL A 408 13.50 10.42 0.38
CA VAL A 408 12.09 10.09 0.62
C VAL A 408 11.36 11.28 1.23
N CYS A 409 11.91 11.92 2.26
CA CYS A 409 11.33 13.11 2.88
C CYS A 409 11.10 14.25 1.87
N ILE A 410 12.03 14.45 0.91
CA ILE A 410 11.83 15.43 -0.17
C ILE A 410 10.63 15.03 -1.05
N GLY A 411 10.47 13.75 -1.40
CA GLY A 411 9.28 13.27 -2.12
C GLY A 411 7.98 13.51 -1.36
N ASP A 412 8.00 13.22 -0.07
CA ASP A 412 6.86 13.40 0.83
C ASP A 412 6.51 14.89 1.03
N LEU A 413 7.49 15.81 0.98
CA LEU A 413 7.24 17.25 1.00
C LEU A 413 6.38 17.66 -0.22
N PHE A 414 6.72 17.19 -1.42
CA PHE A 414 5.89 17.43 -2.61
C PHE A 414 4.48 16.83 -2.47
N PHE A 415 4.38 15.66 -1.86
CA PHE A 415 3.11 15.01 -1.63
C PHE A 415 2.19 15.85 -0.74
N ARG A 416 2.71 16.43 0.36
CA ARG A 416 1.93 17.20 1.35
C ARG A 416 1.66 18.64 0.92
N ALA A 417 2.58 19.27 0.19
CA ALA A 417 2.45 20.66 -0.25
C ALA A 417 1.19 20.85 -1.13
N ASP A 418 0.67 22.08 -1.20
CA ASP A 418 -0.53 22.39 -1.97
C ASP A 418 -0.34 22.18 -3.48
N ASN A 419 0.85 22.55 -3.98
CA ASN A 419 1.22 22.44 -5.40
C ASN A 419 2.75 22.42 -5.56
N VAL A 420 3.23 22.20 -6.79
CA VAL A 420 4.66 22.12 -7.09
C VAL A 420 5.43 23.42 -6.78
N PRO A 421 4.97 24.63 -7.16
CA PRO A 421 5.60 25.86 -6.76
C PRO A 421 5.73 26.04 -5.25
N HIS A 422 4.69 25.67 -4.49
CA HIS A 422 4.70 25.68 -3.02
C HIS A 422 5.77 24.74 -2.47
N ALA A 423 5.82 23.49 -2.93
CA ALA A 423 6.85 22.54 -2.54
C ALA A 423 8.28 23.03 -2.81
N LEU A 424 8.51 23.66 -3.97
CA LEU A 424 9.82 24.22 -4.32
C LEU A 424 10.19 25.42 -3.44
N ARG A 425 9.22 26.28 -3.10
CA ARG A 425 9.43 27.39 -2.16
C ARG A 425 9.80 26.85 -0.78
N MET A 426 9.03 25.94 -0.21
CA MET A 426 9.32 25.32 1.08
C MET A 426 10.71 24.66 1.10
N LEU A 427 11.06 23.92 0.04
CA LEU A 427 12.38 23.28 -0.08
C LEU A 427 13.51 24.34 -0.10
N LYS A 428 13.32 25.47 -0.79
CA LYS A 428 14.27 26.58 -0.79
C LYS A 428 14.39 27.19 0.61
N GLU A 429 13.28 27.51 1.25
CA GLU A 429 13.23 28.13 2.58
C GLU A 429 13.82 27.23 3.66
N SER A 430 13.63 25.90 3.57
CA SER A 430 14.20 24.95 4.52
C SER A 430 15.73 25.00 4.60
N VAL A 431 16.41 25.43 3.52
CA VAL A 431 17.89 25.52 3.49
C VAL A 431 18.42 26.94 3.50
N SER A 432 17.61 27.95 3.13
CA SER A 432 18.03 29.36 3.10
C SER A 432 17.88 30.07 4.44
N THR A 433 16.97 29.58 5.30
CA THR A 433 16.74 30.14 6.63
C THR A 433 17.35 29.24 7.70
N PHE A 434 18.40 29.73 8.35
CA PHE A 434 19.10 28.98 9.40
C PHE A 434 18.63 29.42 10.79
N ASN A 435 17.76 28.65 11.42
CA ASN A 435 17.15 28.95 12.72
C ASN A 435 17.10 27.69 13.64
N PRO A 436 18.24 27.03 13.93
CA PRO A 436 18.27 25.82 14.74
C PRO A 436 17.90 26.04 16.21
N GLN A 437 17.85 27.29 16.70
CA GLN A 437 17.45 27.66 18.06
C GLN A 437 16.03 27.18 18.42
N ILE A 438 15.16 26.95 17.45
CA ILE A 438 13.80 26.45 17.67
C ILE A 438 13.75 25.16 18.50
N PHE A 439 14.80 24.34 18.45
CA PHE A 439 14.87 23.08 19.20
C PHE A 439 15.17 23.26 20.69
N VAL A 440 15.56 24.47 21.12
CA VAL A 440 16.01 24.72 22.51
C VAL A 440 15.36 25.95 23.16
N ASP A 441 14.69 26.82 22.41
CA ASP A 441 14.12 28.09 22.88
C ASP A 441 12.63 28.01 23.29
N GLY A 442 12.03 26.82 23.25
CA GLY A 442 10.63 26.61 23.55
C GLY A 442 9.66 26.84 22.37
N SER A 443 10.17 27.28 21.20
CA SER A 443 9.33 27.56 20.02
C SER A 443 8.53 26.34 19.52
N LEU A 444 9.00 25.12 19.81
CA LEU A 444 8.27 23.89 19.43
C LEU A 444 6.91 23.77 20.11
N LEU A 445 6.69 24.44 21.26
CA LEU A 445 5.40 24.42 21.97
C LEU A 445 4.33 25.27 21.24
N ASN A 446 4.73 26.10 20.29
CA ASN A 446 3.81 26.88 19.45
C ASN A 446 3.25 26.07 18.26
N LEU A 447 3.65 24.80 18.11
CA LEU A 447 3.24 23.95 16.99
C LEU A 447 1.94 23.18 17.26
N GLY A 448 1.14 23.59 18.23
CA GLY A 448 -0.21 23.09 18.48
C GLY A 448 -0.29 21.87 19.41
N ILE A 449 0.83 21.39 19.94
CA ILE A 449 0.89 20.34 20.98
C ILE A 449 1.71 20.81 22.18
N ASP A 450 1.34 20.36 23.37
CA ASP A 450 2.00 20.74 24.62
C ASP A 450 3.26 19.90 24.92
N ILE A 451 3.91 20.21 26.04
CA ILE A 451 5.15 19.50 26.46
C ILE A 451 4.90 18.02 26.78
N VAL A 452 3.71 17.66 27.25
CA VAL A 452 3.34 16.27 27.54
C VAL A 452 3.17 15.50 26.26
N ASP A 453 2.48 16.07 25.27
CA ASP A 453 2.31 15.46 23.95
C ASP A 453 3.64 15.29 23.24
N TRP A 454 4.56 16.27 23.31
CA TRP A 454 5.92 16.10 22.79
C TRP A 454 6.66 14.95 23.49
N GLY A 455 6.50 14.80 24.81
CA GLY A 455 7.04 13.68 25.57
C GLY A 455 6.48 12.34 25.10
N ILE A 456 5.16 12.27 24.87
CA ILE A 456 4.49 11.08 24.32
C ILE A 456 5.01 10.76 22.91
N VAL A 457 5.14 11.74 22.03
CA VAL A 457 5.68 11.56 20.67
C VAL A 457 7.10 10.99 20.73
N VAL A 458 7.99 11.58 21.53
CA VAL A 458 9.39 11.13 21.65
C VAL A 458 9.46 9.70 22.18
N VAL A 459 8.76 9.38 23.27
CA VAL A 459 8.75 8.02 23.83
C VAL A 459 8.18 7.01 22.82
N SER A 460 7.10 7.36 22.15
CA SER A 460 6.45 6.50 21.15
C SER A 460 7.34 6.26 19.93
N LEU A 461 8.06 7.28 19.46
CA LEU A 461 9.04 7.14 18.38
C LEU A 461 10.25 6.27 18.79
N ILE A 462 10.68 6.34 20.06
CA ILE A 462 11.71 5.44 20.60
C ILE A 462 11.21 3.99 20.59
N ILE A 463 9.98 3.74 21.07
CA ILE A 463 9.35 2.40 21.02
C ILE A 463 9.27 1.90 19.57
N LEU A 464 8.79 2.73 18.65
CA LEU A 464 8.70 2.43 17.22
C LEU A 464 10.08 2.08 16.63
N ALA A 465 11.10 2.87 16.96
CA ALA A 465 12.47 2.64 16.50
C ALA A 465 13.05 1.32 17.05
N CYS A 466 12.89 1.05 18.34
CA CYS A 466 13.33 -0.20 18.97
C CYS A 466 12.70 -1.43 18.30
N VAL A 467 11.36 -1.41 18.14
CA VAL A 467 10.64 -2.51 17.48
C VAL A 467 11.05 -2.64 16.01
N SER A 468 11.24 -1.51 15.31
CA SER A 468 11.70 -1.52 13.91
C SER A 468 13.13 -2.09 13.76
N VAL A 469 14.05 -1.77 14.68
CA VAL A 469 15.40 -2.36 14.70
C VAL A 469 15.33 -3.86 14.97
N MET A 470 14.50 -4.30 15.92
CA MET A 470 14.29 -5.74 16.19
C MET A 470 13.76 -6.45 14.94
N GLN A 471 12.72 -5.90 14.33
CA GLN A 471 12.09 -6.45 13.13
C GLN A 471 13.08 -6.49 11.95
N TYR A 472 13.87 -5.42 11.73
CA TYR A 472 14.91 -5.37 10.69
C TYR A 472 15.97 -6.46 10.89
N ARG A 473 16.37 -6.73 12.14
CA ARG A 473 17.34 -7.80 12.45
C ARG A 473 16.75 -9.18 12.15
N MET A 474 15.47 -9.40 12.46
CA MET A 474 14.75 -10.65 12.16
C MET A 474 14.61 -10.86 10.64
N GLU A 475 14.21 -9.83 9.90
CA GLU A 475 14.12 -9.85 8.42
C GLU A 475 15.44 -10.19 7.73
N ASN A 476 16.57 -9.85 8.34
CA ASN A 476 17.92 -10.17 7.82
C ASN A 476 18.52 -11.46 8.40
N GLY A 477 17.72 -12.29 9.09
CA GLY A 477 18.16 -13.57 9.60
C GLY A 477 19.20 -13.49 10.75
N ILE A 478 19.22 -12.37 11.48
CA ILE A 478 20.15 -12.19 12.61
C ILE A 478 19.62 -12.87 13.89
N ASN A 479 18.31 -13.13 13.94
CA ASN A 479 17.61 -13.81 15.03
C ASN A 479 16.78 -14.97 14.47
N ASP A 480 16.49 -15.98 15.30
CA ASP A 480 15.72 -17.18 14.92
C ASP A 480 14.21 -16.92 14.77
N TYR A 481 13.72 -15.76 15.20
CA TYR A 481 12.31 -15.39 15.11
C TYR A 481 12.01 -14.70 13.79
N ARG A 482 10.81 -14.94 13.24
CA ARG A 482 10.32 -14.31 12.00
C ARG A 482 9.83 -12.87 12.22
N ASN A 483 9.26 -12.62 13.41
CA ASN A 483 8.71 -11.32 13.77
C ASN A 483 8.71 -11.12 15.29
N VAL A 484 8.48 -9.86 15.72
CA VAL A 484 8.49 -9.48 17.15
C VAL A 484 7.37 -10.17 17.93
N ARG A 485 6.23 -10.50 17.31
CA ARG A 485 5.13 -11.21 17.98
C ARG A 485 5.55 -12.64 18.38
N GLU A 486 6.27 -13.35 17.50
CA GLU A 486 6.83 -14.66 17.83
C GLU A 486 7.85 -14.57 18.98
N PHE A 487 8.72 -13.55 18.95
CA PHE A 487 9.68 -13.28 20.03
C PHE A 487 8.95 -13.07 21.37
N ILE A 488 7.88 -12.29 21.42
CA ILE A 488 7.10 -12.07 22.66
C ILE A 488 6.38 -13.35 23.09
N ALA A 489 5.80 -14.09 22.13
CA ALA A 489 5.04 -15.31 22.41
C ALA A 489 5.90 -16.41 23.04
N ASP A 490 7.20 -16.42 22.79
CA ASP A 490 8.18 -17.37 23.37
C ASP A 490 8.65 -16.97 24.81
N ARG A 491 8.21 -15.84 25.32
CA ARG A 491 8.56 -15.41 26.69
C ARG A 491 7.70 -16.14 27.73
N PRO A 492 8.18 -16.25 28.98
CA PRO A 492 7.39 -16.79 30.09
C PRO A 492 6.00 -16.13 30.16
N VAL A 493 4.98 -16.91 30.48
CA VAL A 493 3.57 -16.49 30.44
C VAL A 493 3.34 -15.17 31.19
N VAL A 494 3.91 -15.04 32.39
CA VAL A 494 3.74 -13.82 33.22
C VAL A 494 4.31 -12.60 32.48
N LEU A 495 5.55 -12.67 32.01
CA LEU A 495 6.21 -11.56 31.31
C LEU A 495 5.43 -11.19 30.05
N ARG A 496 4.98 -12.17 29.28
CA ARG A 496 4.19 -11.98 28.07
C ARG A 496 2.91 -11.22 28.34
N TRP A 497 2.15 -11.64 29.36
CA TRP A 497 0.91 -10.97 29.73
C TRP A 497 1.15 -9.58 30.35
N CYS A 498 2.22 -9.38 31.11
CA CYS A 498 2.62 -8.05 31.55
C CYS A 498 2.88 -7.11 30.37
N ILE A 499 3.60 -7.56 29.33
CA ILE A 499 3.84 -6.76 28.12
C ILE A 499 2.50 -6.43 27.43
N TYR A 500 1.62 -7.40 27.22
CA TYR A 500 0.34 -7.18 26.53
C TYR A 500 -0.56 -6.22 27.29
N ILE A 501 -0.70 -6.40 28.59
CA ILE A 501 -1.57 -5.58 29.43
C ILE A 501 -0.98 -4.17 29.54
N ALA A 502 0.31 -4.02 29.80
CA ALA A 502 0.97 -2.72 29.89
C ALA A 502 0.85 -1.94 28.57
N PHE A 503 1.04 -2.61 27.43
CA PHE A 503 0.92 -1.95 26.13
C PHE A 503 -0.53 -1.61 25.78
N LEU A 504 -1.49 -2.47 26.13
CA LEU A 504 -2.92 -2.19 25.99
C LEU A 504 -3.34 -0.95 26.79
N PHE A 505 -2.97 -0.89 28.07
CA PHE A 505 -3.26 0.28 28.91
C PHE A 505 -2.54 1.53 28.41
N PHE A 506 -1.30 1.41 27.96
CA PHE A 506 -0.58 2.52 27.35
C PHE A 506 -1.35 3.11 26.16
N VAL A 507 -1.81 2.26 25.24
CA VAL A 507 -2.60 2.73 24.07
C VAL A 507 -3.94 3.32 24.53
N ILE A 508 -4.69 2.67 25.44
CA ILE A 508 -6.00 3.17 25.90
C ILE A 508 -5.87 4.52 26.59
N LEU A 509 -4.84 4.73 27.40
CA LEU A 509 -4.69 5.96 28.19
C LEU A 509 -4.11 7.13 27.41
N ILE A 510 -3.30 6.84 26.38
CA ILE A 510 -2.48 7.85 25.67
C ILE A 510 -3.02 8.16 24.27
N ALA A 511 -3.84 7.28 23.68
CA ALA A 511 -4.36 7.49 22.32
C ALA A 511 -5.34 8.67 22.24
N GLU A 512 -5.32 9.33 21.08
CA GLU A 512 -6.26 10.40 20.73
C GLU A 512 -7.57 9.78 20.20
N TYR A 513 -8.64 9.86 21.00
CA TYR A 513 -9.99 9.37 20.63
C TYR A 513 -11.07 9.94 21.54
N GLY A 514 -12.34 9.78 21.16
CA GLY A 514 -13.48 10.11 22.02
C GLY A 514 -14.37 11.25 21.51
N PRO A 515 -15.34 11.72 22.31
CA PRO A 515 -16.24 12.81 21.94
C PRO A 515 -15.46 14.13 21.75
N GLY A 516 -15.71 14.79 20.62
CA GLY A 516 -14.99 16.03 20.26
C GLY A 516 -13.69 15.81 19.50
N TYR A 517 -13.22 14.57 19.42
CA TYR A 517 -12.05 14.22 18.60
C TYR A 517 -12.47 14.03 17.13
N SER A 518 -11.80 14.75 16.25
CA SER A 518 -11.90 14.54 14.80
C SER A 518 -10.61 13.84 14.37
N ALA A 519 -10.70 12.52 14.12
CA ALA A 519 -9.57 11.77 13.59
C ALA A 519 -8.97 12.50 12.39
N ALA A 520 -7.65 12.64 12.36
CA ALA A 520 -6.99 12.98 11.11
C ALA A 520 -7.45 11.95 10.08
N GLU A 521 -8.08 12.40 9.02
CA GLU A 521 -8.61 11.47 8.01
C GLU A 521 -7.46 10.62 7.49
N PHE A 522 -7.74 9.33 7.26
CA PHE A 522 -6.77 8.43 6.64
C PHE A 522 -6.24 9.10 5.36
N ILE A 523 -4.92 9.36 5.32
CA ILE A 523 -4.28 10.18 4.27
C ILE A 523 -4.61 9.68 2.86
N TYR A 524 -4.86 8.38 2.70
CA TYR A 524 -5.25 7.76 1.42
C TYR A 524 -6.78 7.59 1.23
N LYS A 525 -7.63 8.15 2.11
CA LYS A 525 -9.10 8.03 1.97
C LYS A 525 -9.62 8.73 0.71
N ASP A 526 -8.99 9.81 0.32
CA ASP A 526 -9.37 10.64 -0.83
C ASP A 526 -8.65 10.26 -2.14
N PHE A 527 -7.87 9.19 -2.12
CA PHE A 527 -7.09 8.71 -3.26
C PHE A 527 -7.75 7.60 -4.08
#